data_b60ead5dfc2387a656e0e9c4a234f0c8
#
_entry.id   b60ead5dfc2387a656e0e9c4a234f0c8
#
_cell.length_a   1.000
_cell.length_b   1.000
_cell.length_c   1.000
_cell.angle_alpha   90.00
_cell.angle_beta   90.00
_cell.angle_gamma   90.00
#
_symmetry.space_group_name_H-M   'P 1'
#
loop_
_entity.id
_entity.type
_entity.pdbx_description
1 polymer ?
#
loop_
_entity_poly.entity_id
_entity_poly.type
_entity_poly.pdbx_seq_one_letter_code
_entity_poly.pdbx_strand_id
1 'polypeptide(L)'
;MTFICYPKCTTCQKARKWLDENHVAYDFRDIKLENPAYDELSAWHRRSGLPLKKFFNTSGLLYKSMALKDKLPQMSEDEMLKLLATDGMLVKRPLLVGDDFVLVGFRETQWAERLKTE
;
A
#
# COMPACT_ATOMS: atom_id res chain seq x y z
N MET A 1 14.49 2.42 -1.41
CA MET A 1 13.10 2.05 -1.14
C MET A 1 12.13 3.01 -1.80
N THR A 2 10.92 2.54 -2.04
CA THR A 2 9.91 3.32 -2.75
C THR A 2 8.72 3.60 -1.85
N PHE A 3 8.36 4.88 -1.75
CA PHE A 3 7.19 5.34 -1.02
C PHE A 3 6.06 5.57 -2.02
N ILE A 4 5.02 4.74 -1.94
CA ILE A 4 3.91 4.76 -2.90
C ILE A 4 2.69 5.33 -2.20
N CYS A 5 2.21 6.45 -2.67
CA CYS A 5 1.08 7.13 -2.04
C CYS A 5 0.23 7.90 -3.05
N TYR A 6 -0.92 8.36 -2.57
CA TYR A 6 -1.76 9.30 -3.29
C TYR A 6 -1.57 10.68 -2.63
N PRO A 7 -1.07 11.69 -3.39
CA PRO A 7 -0.72 12.99 -2.78
C PRO A 7 -1.86 13.68 -2.05
N LYS A 8 -3.10 13.42 -2.44
CA LYS A 8 -4.28 14.03 -1.80
C LYS A 8 -4.77 13.27 -0.57
N CYS A 9 -4.16 12.11 -0.25
CA CYS A 9 -4.56 11.30 0.90
C CYS A 9 -3.92 11.85 2.18
N THR A 10 -4.74 12.13 3.20
CA THR A 10 -4.28 12.68 4.47
C THR A 10 -3.25 11.77 5.15
N THR A 11 -3.53 10.47 5.17
CA THR A 11 -2.61 9.49 5.76
C THR A 11 -1.27 9.46 5.03
N CYS A 12 -1.30 9.56 3.70
CA CYS A 12 -0.08 9.64 2.90
C CYS A 12 0.73 10.89 3.22
N GLN A 13 0.06 12.02 3.39
CA GLN A 13 0.73 13.27 3.74
C GLN A 13 1.42 13.18 5.10
N LYS A 14 0.77 12.58 6.07
CA LYS A 14 1.34 12.35 7.40
C LYS A 14 2.57 11.43 7.33
N ALA A 15 2.49 10.38 6.56
CA ALA A 15 3.60 9.42 6.39
C ALA A 15 4.79 10.10 5.72
N ARG A 16 4.54 10.87 4.68
CA ARG A 16 5.58 11.59 3.96
C ARG A 16 6.31 12.59 4.87
N LYS A 17 5.52 13.35 5.63
CA LYS A 17 6.08 14.31 6.59
C LYS A 17 6.98 13.59 7.60
N TRP A 18 6.52 12.46 8.13
CA TRP A 18 7.30 11.67 9.06
C TRP A 18 8.63 11.18 8.45
N LEU A 19 8.59 10.69 7.21
CA LEU A 19 9.80 10.25 6.51
C LEU A 19 10.78 11.40 6.34
N ASP A 20 10.30 12.57 5.93
CA ASP A 20 11.14 13.74 5.72
C ASP A 20 11.74 14.25 7.04
N GLU A 21 10.96 14.27 8.11
CA GLU A 21 11.42 14.70 9.43
C GLU A 21 12.47 13.74 10.02
N ASN A 22 12.41 12.47 9.67
CA ASN A 22 13.35 11.46 10.12
C ASN A 22 14.50 11.23 9.14
N HIS A 23 14.59 12.08 8.11
CA HIS A 23 15.68 12.05 7.12
C HIS A 23 15.81 10.71 6.40
N VAL A 24 14.68 10.05 6.15
CA VAL A 24 14.65 8.78 5.42
C VAL A 24 14.63 9.06 3.92
N ALA A 25 15.60 8.49 3.21
CA ALA A 25 15.65 8.60 1.76
C ALA A 25 14.69 7.62 1.09
N TYR A 26 13.94 8.09 0.11
CA TYR A 26 12.98 7.25 -0.62
C TYR A 26 12.73 7.82 -2.01
N ASP A 27 12.31 6.94 -2.92
CA ASP A 27 11.79 7.36 -4.22
C ASP A 27 10.27 7.49 -4.09
N PHE A 28 9.71 8.55 -4.66
CA PHE A 28 8.27 8.79 -4.61
C PHE A 28 7.58 8.20 -5.83
N ARG A 29 6.44 7.52 -5.61
CA ARG A 29 5.61 7.00 -6.70
C ARG A 29 4.15 7.31 -6.42
N ASP A 30 3.47 7.94 -7.38
CA ASP A 30 2.04 8.23 -7.29
C ASP A 30 1.24 6.98 -7.61
N ILE A 31 0.47 6.49 -6.65
CA ILE A 31 -0.24 5.23 -6.77
C ILE A 31 -1.36 5.27 -7.82
N LYS A 32 -1.88 6.46 -8.11
CA LYS A 32 -2.94 6.63 -9.09
C LYS A 32 -2.39 6.71 -10.52
N LEU A 33 -1.32 7.48 -10.71
CA LEU A 33 -0.72 7.69 -12.02
C LEU A 33 0.13 6.50 -12.46
N GLU A 34 0.78 5.84 -11.50
CA GLU A 34 1.63 4.68 -11.74
C GLU A 34 1.12 3.53 -10.89
N ASN A 35 -0.11 3.08 -11.16
CA ASN A 35 -0.72 2.04 -10.35
C ASN A 35 0.11 0.75 -10.36
N PRO A 36 0.16 0.05 -9.23
CA PRO A 36 0.92 -1.19 -9.14
C PRO A 36 0.45 -2.25 -10.12
N ALA A 37 1.42 -2.95 -10.72
CA ALA A 37 1.16 -4.05 -11.64
C ALA A 37 0.95 -5.36 -10.87
N TYR A 38 0.36 -6.35 -11.52
CA TYR A 38 0.12 -7.66 -10.95
C TYR A 38 1.38 -8.27 -10.33
N ASP A 39 2.49 -8.29 -11.08
CA ASP A 39 3.75 -8.89 -10.63
C ASP A 39 4.33 -8.16 -9.42
N GLU A 40 4.20 -6.83 -9.39
CA GLU A 40 4.65 -6.02 -8.26
C GLU A 40 3.83 -6.37 -7.01
N LEU A 41 2.51 -6.36 -7.15
CA LEU A 41 1.61 -6.66 -6.03
C LEU A 41 1.84 -8.07 -5.48
N SER A 42 2.06 -9.03 -6.36
CA SER A 42 2.34 -10.41 -5.97
C SER A 42 3.64 -10.50 -5.15
N ALA A 43 4.70 -9.83 -5.61
CA ALA A 43 5.99 -9.82 -4.91
C ALA A 43 5.87 -9.10 -3.57
N TRP A 44 5.19 -7.95 -3.54
CA TRP A 44 4.99 -7.18 -2.31
C TRP A 44 4.16 -7.94 -1.29
N HIS A 45 3.12 -8.63 -1.75
CA HIS A 45 2.28 -9.46 -0.89
C HIS A 45 3.13 -10.52 -0.18
N ARG A 46 3.94 -11.26 -0.93
CA ARG A 46 4.82 -12.28 -0.35
C ARG A 46 5.82 -11.68 0.63
N ARG A 47 6.40 -10.55 0.27
CA ARG A 47 7.41 -9.87 1.09
C ARG A 47 6.83 -9.28 2.37
N SER A 48 5.56 -8.87 2.34
CA SER A 48 4.90 -8.26 3.49
C SER A 48 4.56 -9.25 4.60
N GLY A 49 4.32 -10.50 4.25
CA GLY A 49 3.84 -11.50 5.21
C GLY A 49 2.40 -11.28 5.66
N LEU A 50 1.68 -10.37 5.02
CA LEU A 50 0.30 -10.03 5.39
C LEU A 50 -0.72 -10.77 4.50
N PRO A 51 -1.96 -10.96 4.99
CA PRO A 51 -3.04 -11.43 4.13
C PRO A 51 -3.27 -10.44 2.99
N LEU A 52 -3.56 -10.94 1.80
CA LEU A 52 -3.72 -10.10 0.61
C LEU A 52 -4.84 -9.06 0.76
N LYS A 53 -5.89 -9.39 1.51
CA LYS A 53 -6.99 -8.44 1.77
C LYS A 53 -6.52 -7.15 2.44
N LYS A 54 -5.39 -7.17 3.13
CA LYS A 54 -4.83 -5.97 3.77
C LYS A 54 -4.30 -4.97 2.77
N PHE A 55 -4.11 -5.39 1.51
CA PHE A 55 -3.68 -4.50 0.44
C PHE A 55 -4.82 -3.71 -0.20
N PHE A 56 -6.06 -3.95 0.23
CA PHE A 56 -7.21 -3.21 -0.27
C PHE A 56 -7.48 -1.97 0.57
N ASN A 57 -7.84 -0.88 -0.10
CA ASN A 57 -8.24 0.35 0.55
C ASN A 57 -9.71 0.27 0.96
N THR A 58 -9.96 -0.25 2.17
CA THR A 58 -11.31 -0.51 2.66
C THR A 58 -12.13 0.75 2.92
N SER A 59 -11.48 1.90 3.05
CA SER A 59 -12.15 3.18 3.24
C SER A 59 -12.49 3.89 1.93
N GLY A 60 -12.03 3.33 0.80
CA GLY A 60 -12.17 3.97 -0.50
C GLY A 60 -13.55 3.83 -1.11
N LEU A 61 -13.88 4.77 -2.01
CA LEU A 61 -15.16 4.77 -2.72
C LEU A 61 -15.31 3.53 -3.61
N LEU A 62 -14.26 3.13 -4.30
CA LEU A 62 -14.30 1.95 -5.17
C LEU A 62 -14.56 0.67 -4.39
N TYR A 63 -13.92 0.52 -3.24
CA TYR A 63 -14.13 -0.64 -2.39
C TYR A 63 -15.61 -0.77 -2.00
N LYS A 64 -16.21 0.34 -1.63
CA LYS A 64 -17.62 0.38 -1.22
C LYS A 64 -18.56 0.20 -2.40
N SER A 65 -18.32 0.91 -3.50
CA SER A 65 -19.19 0.86 -4.69
C SER A 65 -19.18 -0.51 -5.37
N MET A 66 -18.06 -1.22 -5.29
CA MET A 66 -17.94 -2.57 -5.86
C MET A 66 -18.36 -3.67 -4.89
N ALA A 67 -18.81 -3.31 -3.68
CA ALA A 67 -19.21 -4.26 -2.64
C ALA A 67 -18.12 -5.30 -2.34
N LEU A 68 -16.85 -4.86 -2.28
CA LEU A 68 -15.72 -5.77 -2.12
C LEU A 68 -15.71 -6.46 -0.76
N LYS A 69 -16.28 -5.85 0.27
CA LYS A 69 -16.39 -6.48 1.58
C LYS A 69 -17.07 -7.85 1.47
N ASP A 70 -18.09 -7.95 0.61
CA ASP A 70 -18.84 -9.18 0.40
C ASP A 70 -18.21 -10.10 -0.62
N LYS A 71 -17.49 -9.54 -1.60
CA LYS A 71 -16.90 -10.29 -2.71
C LYS A 71 -15.56 -10.92 -2.38
N LEU A 72 -14.69 -10.20 -1.64
CA LEU A 72 -13.33 -10.67 -1.36
C LEU A 72 -13.27 -12.05 -0.72
N PRO A 73 -14.14 -12.43 0.23
CA PRO A 73 -14.07 -13.76 0.82
C PRO A 73 -14.27 -14.91 -0.18
N GLN A 74 -14.85 -14.60 -1.34
CA GLN A 74 -15.13 -15.59 -2.39
C GLN A 74 -14.11 -15.55 -3.53
N MET A 75 -13.16 -14.62 -3.48
CA MET A 75 -12.15 -14.45 -4.51
C MET A 75 -10.87 -15.19 -4.16
N SER A 76 -10.21 -15.73 -5.19
CA SER A 76 -8.87 -16.30 -5.05
C SER A 76 -7.85 -15.16 -4.95
N GLU A 77 -6.64 -15.50 -4.49
CA GLU A 77 -5.55 -14.52 -4.46
C GLU A 77 -5.23 -14.00 -5.86
N ASP A 78 -5.26 -14.87 -6.86
CA ASP A 78 -5.03 -14.46 -8.26
C ASP A 78 -6.06 -13.42 -8.70
N GLU A 79 -7.34 -13.66 -8.40
CA GLU A 79 -8.41 -12.73 -8.72
C GLU A 79 -8.24 -11.39 -7.99
N MET A 80 -7.85 -11.43 -6.72
CA MET A 80 -7.59 -10.22 -5.93
C MET A 80 -6.44 -9.41 -6.51
N LEU A 81 -5.34 -10.07 -6.89
CA LEU A 81 -4.19 -9.40 -7.49
C LEU A 81 -4.54 -8.75 -8.81
N LYS A 82 -5.31 -9.45 -9.64
CA LYS A 82 -5.78 -8.89 -10.92
C LYS A 82 -6.65 -7.66 -10.71
N LEU A 83 -7.53 -7.72 -9.71
CA LEU A 83 -8.41 -6.59 -9.39
C LEU A 83 -7.60 -5.38 -8.89
N LEU A 84 -6.67 -5.59 -7.96
CA LEU A 84 -5.83 -4.51 -7.45
C LEU A 84 -5.01 -3.84 -8.56
N ALA A 85 -4.58 -4.62 -9.55
CA ALA A 85 -3.79 -4.10 -10.65
C ALA A 85 -4.58 -3.24 -11.63
N THR A 86 -5.92 -3.23 -11.55
CA THR A 86 -6.76 -2.43 -12.44
C THR A 86 -6.81 -0.96 -12.07
N ASP A 87 -6.62 -0.62 -10.79
CA ASP A 87 -6.77 0.76 -10.34
C ASP A 87 -6.02 0.97 -9.01
N GLY A 88 -5.07 1.90 -9.00
CA GLY A 88 -4.29 2.22 -7.81
C GLY A 88 -5.14 2.68 -6.63
N MET A 89 -6.33 3.23 -6.90
CA MET A 89 -7.21 3.70 -5.84
C MET A 89 -7.86 2.55 -5.04
N LEU A 90 -7.78 1.32 -5.55
CA LEU A 90 -8.19 0.12 -4.81
C LEU A 90 -7.14 -0.30 -3.79
N VAL A 91 -5.92 0.16 -3.95
CA VAL A 91 -4.78 -0.30 -3.15
C VAL A 91 -4.67 0.52 -1.86
N LYS A 92 -4.43 -0.19 -0.75
CA LYS A 92 -4.17 0.44 0.55
C LYS A 92 -2.91 1.30 0.45
N ARG A 93 -2.97 2.49 1.02
CA ARG A 93 -1.86 3.46 0.99
C ARG A 93 -1.67 4.14 2.32
N PRO A 94 -0.45 4.59 2.60
CA PRO A 94 0.73 4.45 1.76
C PRO A 94 1.31 3.04 1.79
N LEU A 95 2.15 2.72 0.80
CA LEU A 95 2.99 1.54 0.81
C LEU A 95 4.44 1.99 0.89
N LEU A 96 5.24 1.32 1.71
CA LEU A 96 6.68 1.56 1.72
C LEU A 96 7.36 0.25 1.35
N VAL A 97 7.96 0.23 0.17
CA VAL A 97 8.56 -0.98 -0.42
C VAL A 97 10.08 -0.91 -0.29
N GLY A 98 10.63 -1.77 0.55
CA GLY A 98 12.07 -1.95 0.69
C GLY A 98 12.52 -3.22 0.00
N ASP A 99 13.84 -3.50 0.08
CA ASP A 99 14.42 -4.68 -0.55
C ASP A 99 13.92 -5.99 0.09
N ASP A 100 13.70 -5.97 1.40
CA ASP A 100 13.35 -7.17 2.18
C ASP A 100 12.07 -6.98 3.01
N PHE A 101 11.34 -5.89 2.80
CA PHE A 101 10.11 -5.63 3.55
C PHE A 101 9.12 -4.82 2.71
N VAL A 102 7.84 -4.89 3.10
CA VAL A 102 6.79 -4.01 2.58
C VAL A 102 5.91 -3.64 3.76
N LEU A 103 5.77 -2.33 3.99
CA LEU A 103 4.86 -1.81 5.01
C LEU A 103 3.60 -1.30 4.33
N VAL A 104 2.44 -1.69 4.86
CA VAL A 104 1.12 -1.38 4.29
C VAL A 104 0.35 -0.52 5.27
N GLY A 105 -0.03 0.68 4.83
CA GLY A 105 -0.62 1.67 5.71
C GLY A 105 0.46 2.33 6.57
N PHE A 106 0.10 3.43 7.23
CA PHE A 106 1.06 4.16 8.05
C PHE A 106 0.76 3.98 9.54
N ARG A 107 1.73 3.37 10.23
CA ARG A 107 1.76 3.30 11.70
C ARG A 107 3.14 3.77 12.11
N GLU A 108 3.20 4.92 12.74
CA GLU A 108 4.47 5.57 13.08
C GLU A 108 5.41 4.65 13.87
N THR A 109 4.89 3.98 14.90
CA THR A 109 5.71 3.07 15.72
C THR A 109 6.26 1.90 14.91
N GLN A 110 5.45 1.33 14.01
CA GLN A 110 5.86 0.23 13.16
C GLN A 110 6.95 0.67 12.17
N TRP A 111 6.77 1.84 11.58
CA TRP A 111 7.74 2.38 10.62
C TRP A 111 9.05 2.75 11.31
N ALA A 112 8.97 3.37 12.49
CA ALA A 112 10.15 3.71 13.27
C ALA A 112 10.97 2.46 13.63
N GLU A 113 10.29 1.42 14.08
CA GLU A 113 10.92 0.16 14.44
C GLU A 113 11.58 -0.51 13.24
N ARG A 114 10.86 -0.56 12.10
CA ARG A 114 11.38 -1.21 10.90
C ARG A 114 12.55 -0.46 10.28
N LEU A 115 12.46 0.87 10.24
CA LEU A 115 13.50 1.72 9.67
C LEU A 115 14.61 2.06 10.68
N LYS A 116 14.38 1.75 11.94
CA LYS A 116 15.33 2.03 13.04
C LYS A 116 15.82 3.46 13.02
N THR A 117 14.88 4.38 12.85
CA THR A 117 15.18 5.80 12.87
C THR A 117 15.48 6.25 14.29
N GLU A 118 16.42 7.14 14.40
CA GLU A 118 16.79 7.73 15.69
C GLU A 118 16.52 9.21 15.74
#